data_668c8c0373b15db3f509ea0a646e45b9
#
_entry.id   668c8c0373b15db3f509ea0a646e45b9
#
_cell.length_a   1.000
_cell.length_b   1.000
_cell.length_c   1.000
_cell.angle_alpha   90.00
_cell.angle_beta   90.00
_cell.angle_gamma   90.00
#
_symmetry.space_group_name_H-M   'P 1'
#
loop_
_entity.id
_entity.type
_entity.pdbx_description
1 polymer ?
#
loop_
_entity_poly.entity_id
_entity_poly.type
_entity_poly.pdbx_seq_one_letter_code
_entity_poly.pdbx_strand_id
1 'polypeptide(L)'
;RWRFICCLFLFAVAISVSAQAVKKTKMVKIETTLGTIKVRLYDETPLHRDNFLKLVEESFYNDVLFHRVIKDFMVQAGDPESKSADSTARLGSGGLGYTIPAEIKFPELYHKRGALAAARLGDMANPERASSSCQFYLVQGKCFTDQELDEVEHRLNMVLRSTVPFKYSEAQRRQYKTFGGTPHLDGQYTVFGEIVEGFDVLDKISAVETSKGDRPKEDVKIISMKVVKR
;
A
#
# COMPACT_ATOMS: atom_id res chain seq x y z
N ARG A 1 -74.77 26.96 -22.12
CA ARG A 1 -74.14 25.64 -21.84
C ARG A 1 -72.67 25.76 -22.07
N TRP A 2 -71.88 25.93 -20.99
CA TRP A 2 -70.41 25.93 -21.02
C TRP A 2 -69.90 24.53 -20.67
N ARG A 3 -69.14 23.97 -21.56
CA ARG A 3 -68.39 22.72 -21.33
C ARG A 3 -67.00 23.05 -20.87
N PHE A 4 -66.66 22.78 -19.63
CA PHE A 4 -65.26 22.78 -19.12
C PHE A 4 -64.56 21.51 -19.60
N ILE A 5 -63.49 21.69 -20.39
CA ILE A 5 -62.58 20.60 -20.76
C ILE A 5 -61.42 20.65 -19.72
N CYS A 6 -61.38 19.66 -18.84
CA CYS A 6 -60.32 19.45 -17.91
C CYS A 6 -59.17 18.72 -18.65
N CYS A 7 -58.07 19.44 -18.98
CA CYS A 7 -56.85 18.84 -19.46
C CYS A 7 -56.03 18.34 -18.25
N LEU A 8 -56.02 17.01 -18.06
CA LEU A 8 -55.05 16.37 -17.15
C LEU A 8 -53.68 16.33 -17.81
N PHE A 9 -52.74 17.13 -17.28
CA PHE A 9 -51.31 17.00 -17.60
C PHE A 9 -50.70 15.90 -16.72
N LEU A 10 -50.44 14.72 -17.32
CA LEU A 10 -49.63 13.67 -16.72
C LEU A 10 -48.17 14.07 -16.83
N PHE A 11 -47.58 14.50 -15.69
CA PHE A 11 -46.12 14.67 -15.58
C PHE A 11 -45.47 13.30 -15.39
N ALA A 12 -44.91 12.75 -16.45
CA ALA A 12 -44.04 11.56 -16.37
C ALA A 12 -42.68 12.00 -15.81
N VAL A 13 -42.43 11.72 -14.54
CA VAL A 13 -41.11 11.84 -13.93
C VAL A 13 -40.26 10.68 -14.39
N ALA A 14 -39.37 10.92 -15.35
CA ALA A 14 -38.34 9.97 -15.75
C ALA A 14 -37.27 9.89 -14.66
N ILE A 15 -37.31 8.85 -13.84
CA ILE A 15 -36.23 8.52 -12.89
C ILE A 15 -35.07 7.98 -13.70
N SER A 16 -34.09 8.82 -13.98
CA SER A 16 -32.80 8.39 -14.57
C SER A 16 -32.03 7.61 -13.51
N VAL A 17 -32.13 6.30 -13.51
CA VAL A 17 -31.24 5.41 -12.75
C VAL A 17 -29.89 5.47 -13.42
N SER A 18 -28.99 6.31 -12.90
CA SER A 18 -27.59 6.30 -13.27
C SER A 18 -26.98 4.98 -12.81
N ALA A 19 -26.78 4.07 -13.76
CA ALA A 19 -26.00 2.85 -13.50
C ALA A 19 -24.56 3.25 -13.19
N GLN A 20 -24.22 3.40 -11.92
CA GLN A 20 -22.85 3.51 -11.48
C GLN A 20 -22.13 2.23 -11.89
N ALA A 21 -21.27 2.32 -12.90
CA ALA A 21 -20.41 1.21 -13.30
C ALA A 21 -19.63 0.74 -12.07
N VAL A 22 -19.85 -0.49 -11.64
CA VAL A 22 -19.13 -1.11 -10.53
C VAL A 22 -17.64 -1.08 -10.92
N LYS A 23 -16.88 -0.17 -10.30
CA LYS A 23 -15.45 -0.02 -10.55
C LYS A 23 -14.77 -1.35 -10.19
N LYS A 24 -14.24 -2.02 -11.20
CA LYS A 24 -13.60 -3.33 -11.06
C LYS A 24 -12.32 -3.15 -10.24
N THR A 25 -12.33 -3.59 -8.99
CA THR A 25 -11.18 -3.52 -8.10
C THR A 25 -9.98 -4.25 -8.72
N LYS A 26 -8.85 -3.56 -8.83
CA LYS A 26 -7.60 -4.14 -9.36
C LYS A 26 -6.94 -4.97 -8.26
N MET A 27 -6.69 -6.23 -8.55
CA MET A 27 -6.04 -7.16 -7.64
C MET A 27 -4.82 -7.78 -8.29
N VAL A 28 -3.78 -8.03 -7.49
CA VAL A 28 -2.55 -8.68 -7.93
C VAL A 28 -2.29 -9.88 -7.03
N LYS A 29 -2.04 -11.04 -7.64
CA LYS A 29 -1.55 -12.25 -6.99
C LYS A 29 -0.03 -12.22 -7.04
N ILE A 30 0.61 -12.38 -5.88
CA ILE A 30 2.06 -12.44 -5.69
C ILE A 30 2.39 -13.86 -5.26
N GLU A 31 3.06 -14.62 -6.09
CA GLU A 31 3.57 -15.96 -5.78
C GLU A 31 5.00 -15.82 -5.27
N THR A 32 5.26 -16.32 -4.07
CA THR A 32 6.58 -16.29 -3.45
C THR A 32 7.07 -17.71 -3.13
N THR A 33 8.35 -17.84 -2.80
CA THR A 33 8.91 -19.12 -2.33
C THR A 33 8.30 -19.60 -1.00
N LEU A 34 7.60 -18.73 -0.25
CA LEU A 34 6.97 -19.06 1.03
C LEU A 34 5.43 -19.11 0.96
N GLY A 35 4.86 -18.91 -0.22
CA GLY A 35 3.41 -18.98 -0.45
C GLY A 35 2.88 -17.83 -1.27
N THR A 36 1.56 -17.69 -1.32
CA THR A 36 0.87 -16.70 -2.15
C THR A 36 0.25 -15.61 -1.30
N ILE A 37 0.44 -14.36 -1.73
CA ILE A 37 -0.22 -13.16 -1.20
C ILE A 37 -1.10 -12.58 -2.30
N LYS A 38 -2.32 -12.11 -1.96
CA LYS A 38 -3.13 -11.29 -2.86
C LYS A 38 -3.28 -9.89 -2.28
N VAL A 39 -3.05 -8.90 -3.12
CA VAL A 39 -3.20 -7.49 -2.78
C VAL A 39 -4.29 -6.84 -3.61
N ARG A 40 -5.04 -5.95 -3.00
CA ARG A 40 -5.96 -5.02 -3.65
C ARG A 40 -5.27 -3.68 -3.82
N LEU A 41 -5.35 -3.07 -5.00
CA LEU A 41 -4.82 -1.75 -5.27
C LEU A 41 -5.91 -0.69 -5.14
N TYR A 42 -5.53 0.49 -4.66
CA TYR A 42 -6.43 1.60 -4.42
C TYR A 42 -6.58 2.50 -5.65
N ASP A 43 -7.81 2.95 -5.91
CA ASP A 43 -8.11 3.88 -7.00
C ASP A 43 -7.73 5.33 -6.65
N GLU A 44 -7.58 5.61 -5.36
CA GLU A 44 -7.22 6.92 -4.80
C GLU A 44 -5.75 7.30 -5.06
N THR A 45 -4.93 6.33 -5.46
CA THR A 45 -3.50 6.49 -5.77
C THR A 45 -3.20 5.95 -7.18
N PRO A 46 -3.78 6.57 -8.24
CA PRO A 46 -3.75 6.04 -9.59
C PRO A 46 -2.34 5.95 -10.19
N LEU A 47 -1.44 6.89 -9.89
CA LEU A 47 -0.07 6.85 -10.43
C LEU A 47 0.69 5.63 -9.93
N HIS A 48 0.63 5.34 -8.63
CA HIS A 48 1.27 4.16 -8.04
C HIS A 48 0.59 2.87 -8.49
N ARG A 49 -0.75 2.84 -8.48
CA ARG A 49 -1.53 1.70 -8.95
C ARG A 49 -1.17 1.32 -10.38
N ASP A 50 -1.23 2.28 -11.30
CA ASP A 50 -1.08 2.02 -12.73
C ASP A 50 0.38 1.68 -13.07
N ASN A 51 1.36 2.32 -12.43
CA ASN A 51 2.76 1.94 -12.55
C ASN A 51 3.03 0.53 -12.02
N PHE A 52 2.48 0.17 -10.86
CA PHE A 52 2.64 -1.18 -10.30
C PHE A 52 2.02 -2.24 -11.22
N LEU A 53 0.81 -1.99 -11.74
CA LEU A 53 0.15 -2.89 -12.70
C LEU A 53 0.97 -3.07 -13.98
N LYS A 54 1.49 -1.99 -14.55
CA LYS A 54 2.38 -2.04 -15.72
C LYS A 54 3.58 -2.95 -15.47
N LEU A 55 4.28 -2.78 -14.36
CA LEU A 55 5.45 -3.60 -14.01
C LEU A 55 5.07 -5.08 -13.76
N VAL A 56 3.88 -5.34 -13.21
CA VAL A 56 3.34 -6.70 -13.06
C VAL A 56 3.06 -7.33 -14.43
N GLU A 57 2.42 -6.62 -15.35
CA GLU A 57 2.10 -7.09 -16.70
C GLU A 57 3.37 -7.33 -17.53
N GLU A 58 4.41 -6.53 -17.33
CA GLU A 58 5.73 -6.70 -17.93
C GLU A 58 6.57 -7.83 -17.29
N SER A 59 6.02 -8.54 -16.28
CA SER A 59 6.73 -9.56 -15.49
C SER A 59 8.00 -9.04 -14.81
N PHE A 60 8.08 -7.73 -14.57
CA PHE A 60 9.26 -7.09 -13.99
C PHE A 60 9.63 -7.69 -12.62
N TYR A 61 8.64 -8.04 -11.80
CA TYR A 61 8.88 -8.53 -10.44
C TYR A 61 9.26 -10.02 -10.36
N ASN A 62 9.27 -10.76 -11.48
CA ASN A 62 9.71 -12.15 -11.47
C ASN A 62 11.19 -12.23 -11.06
N ASP A 63 11.47 -13.16 -10.16
CA ASP A 63 12.79 -13.40 -9.56
C ASP A 63 13.37 -12.30 -8.66
N VAL A 64 12.61 -11.22 -8.40
CA VAL A 64 12.99 -10.17 -7.45
C VAL A 64 12.91 -10.71 -6.02
N LEU A 65 13.87 -10.33 -5.18
CA LEU A 65 13.93 -10.75 -3.77
C LEU A 65 13.20 -9.77 -2.86
N PHE A 66 12.70 -10.32 -1.74
CA PHE A 66 12.48 -9.52 -0.54
C PHE A 66 13.86 -9.24 0.09
N HIS A 67 14.47 -8.16 -0.33
CA HIS A 67 15.87 -7.85 0.00
C HIS A 67 16.05 -7.21 1.37
N ARG A 68 14.96 -6.76 2.01
CA ARG A 68 14.96 -6.19 3.35
C ARG A 68 13.75 -6.65 4.13
N VAL A 69 13.99 -7.32 5.25
CA VAL A 69 12.95 -7.85 6.13
C VAL A 69 13.25 -7.45 7.57
N ILE A 70 12.31 -6.74 8.18
CA ILE A 70 12.40 -6.38 9.60
C ILE A 70 11.13 -6.86 10.29
N LYS A 71 11.29 -7.81 11.20
CA LYS A 71 10.20 -8.33 12.02
C LYS A 71 9.53 -7.19 12.81
N ASP A 72 8.22 -7.29 12.99
CA ASP A 72 7.38 -6.28 13.64
C ASP A 72 7.39 -4.91 12.95
N PHE A 73 7.85 -4.87 11.69
CA PHE A 73 7.88 -3.66 10.87
C PHE A 73 7.37 -3.93 9.45
N MET A 74 8.22 -4.37 8.51
CA MET A 74 7.82 -4.53 7.10
C MET A 74 8.72 -5.53 6.35
N VAL A 75 8.25 -5.97 5.20
CA VAL A 75 9.02 -6.73 4.21
C VAL A 75 9.07 -5.93 2.90
N GLN A 76 10.28 -5.67 2.39
CA GLN A 76 10.52 -4.79 1.23
C GLN A 76 11.09 -5.58 0.05
N ALA A 77 10.57 -5.30 -1.14
CA ALA A 77 10.99 -5.88 -2.40
C ALA A 77 11.02 -4.83 -3.52
N GLY A 78 11.32 -5.25 -4.74
CA GLY A 78 11.23 -4.40 -5.94
C GLY A 78 12.56 -3.88 -6.47
N ASP A 79 13.68 -4.20 -5.83
CA ASP A 79 15.00 -3.84 -6.36
C ASP A 79 15.36 -4.75 -7.56
N PRO A 80 15.53 -4.20 -8.78
CA PRO A 80 15.88 -5.00 -9.97
C PRO A 80 17.23 -5.69 -9.86
N GLU A 81 18.17 -5.11 -9.11
CA GLU A 81 19.50 -5.67 -8.92
C GLU A 81 19.46 -6.96 -8.07
N SER A 82 18.36 -7.20 -7.34
CA SER A 82 18.20 -8.39 -6.52
C SER A 82 18.01 -9.69 -7.30
N LYS A 83 17.65 -9.64 -8.59
CA LYS A 83 17.35 -10.85 -9.40
C LYS A 83 18.55 -11.80 -9.55
N SER A 84 19.75 -11.26 -9.61
CA SER A 84 20.98 -12.01 -9.80
C SER A 84 22.03 -11.71 -8.73
N ALA A 85 21.59 -11.18 -7.59
CA ALA A 85 22.47 -10.77 -6.52
C ALA A 85 23.06 -11.97 -5.79
N ASP A 86 24.37 -11.98 -5.62
CA ASP A 86 25.01 -12.90 -4.68
C ASP A 86 24.71 -12.50 -3.21
N SER A 87 25.07 -13.38 -2.29
CA SER A 87 24.79 -13.19 -0.85
C SER A 87 25.47 -11.96 -0.23
N THR A 88 26.47 -11.39 -0.88
CA THR A 88 27.25 -10.24 -0.39
C THR A 88 26.80 -8.91 -0.98
N ALA A 89 25.96 -8.93 -2.02
CA ALA A 89 25.48 -7.74 -2.71
C ALA A 89 24.68 -6.82 -1.79
N ARG A 90 24.97 -5.54 -1.88
CA ARG A 90 24.17 -4.49 -1.21
C ARG A 90 22.98 -4.15 -2.09
N LEU A 91 21.77 -4.38 -1.56
CA LEU A 91 20.51 -4.15 -2.25
C LEU A 91 19.76 -2.97 -1.64
N GLY A 92 18.71 -2.54 -2.35
CA GLY A 92 17.83 -1.45 -1.93
C GLY A 92 18.10 -0.11 -2.60
N SER A 93 19.14 -0.01 -3.45
CA SER A 93 19.46 1.20 -4.22
C SER A 93 18.99 1.16 -5.66
N GLY A 94 18.61 -0.03 -6.17
CA GLY A 94 18.21 -0.21 -7.55
C GLY A 94 16.85 0.44 -7.88
N GLY A 95 16.71 0.89 -9.14
CA GLY A 95 15.51 1.53 -9.63
C GLY A 95 15.48 1.59 -11.14
N LEU A 96 14.40 2.14 -11.71
CA LEU A 96 14.18 2.21 -13.16
C LEU A 96 14.53 3.58 -13.78
N GLY A 97 15.24 4.44 -13.04
CA GLY A 97 15.67 5.76 -13.53
C GLY A 97 14.59 6.85 -13.49
N TYR A 98 13.44 6.58 -12.89
CA TYR A 98 12.38 7.57 -12.63
C TYR A 98 11.80 7.41 -11.23
N THR A 99 11.07 8.42 -10.78
CA THR A 99 10.31 8.41 -9.53
C THR A 99 8.83 8.67 -9.79
N ILE A 100 7.98 8.31 -8.85
CA ILE A 100 6.55 8.57 -8.91
C ILE A 100 6.22 9.69 -7.93
N PRO A 101 5.55 10.78 -8.36
CA PRO A 101 5.09 11.83 -7.45
C PRO A 101 4.28 11.24 -6.29
N ALA A 102 4.47 11.77 -5.09
CA ALA A 102 3.79 11.28 -3.91
C ALA A 102 2.25 11.39 -4.03
N GLU A 103 1.54 10.32 -3.68
CA GLU A 103 0.08 10.28 -3.57
C GLU A 103 -0.33 9.93 -2.12
N ILE A 104 0.14 10.73 -1.18
CA ILE A 104 -0.12 10.50 0.24
C ILE A 104 -1.56 10.93 0.56
N LYS A 105 -2.43 9.95 0.84
CA LYS A 105 -3.87 10.13 1.14
C LYS A 105 -4.17 9.83 2.61
N PHE A 106 -3.37 10.39 3.49
CA PHE A 106 -3.59 10.30 4.93
C PHE A 106 -4.61 11.38 5.37
N PRO A 107 -5.58 11.08 6.25
CA PRO A 107 -5.66 9.87 7.10
C PRO A 107 -6.46 8.70 6.50
N GLU A 108 -6.99 8.78 5.29
CA GLU A 108 -7.84 7.73 4.71
C GLU A 108 -7.04 6.45 4.41
N LEU A 109 -5.84 6.60 3.85
CA LEU A 109 -4.90 5.52 3.58
C LEU A 109 -3.72 5.61 4.55
N TYR A 110 -3.54 4.57 5.37
CA TYR A 110 -2.58 4.56 6.47
C TYR A 110 -1.90 3.18 6.59
N HIS A 111 -0.80 3.13 7.34
CA HIS A 111 0.08 1.96 7.43
C HIS A 111 -0.42 0.90 8.41
N LYS A 112 -1.67 0.47 8.27
CA LYS A 112 -2.19 -0.70 9.00
C LYS A 112 -1.46 -1.97 8.57
N ARG A 113 -1.52 -3.02 9.39
CA ARG A 113 -1.03 -4.36 8.99
C ARG A 113 -1.63 -4.77 7.65
N GLY A 114 -0.78 -5.23 6.75
CA GLY A 114 -1.13 -5.60 5.38
C GLY A 114 -1.14 -4.45 4.38
N ALA A 115 -0.88 -3.21 4.78
CA ALA A 115 -0.75 -2.10 3.83
C ALA A 115 0.38 -2.37 2.84
N LEU A 116 0.13 -2.07 1.56
CA LEU A 116 1.11 -2.04 0.48
C LEU A 116 1.48 -0.60 0.21
N ALA A 117 2.75 -0.26 0.40
CA ALA A 117 3.24 1.10 0.30
C ALA A 117 4.53 1.19 -0.53
N ALA A 118 4.78 2.37 -1.10
CA ALA A 118 5.95 2.61 -1.93
C ALA A 118 7.16 3.02 -1.08
N ALA A 119 8.31 2.42 -1.36
CA ALA A 119 9.58 2.86 -0.80
C ALA A 119 10.02 4.21 -1.40
N ARG A 120 10.84 4.95 -0.70
CA ARG A 120 11.41 6.23 -1.15
C ARG A 120 12.70 6.57 -0.42
N LEU A 121 13.46 7.49 -0.96
CA LEU A 121 14.59 8.09 -0.26
C LEU A 121 14.11 8.99 0.90
N GLY A 122 14.97 9.18 1.88
CA GLY A 122 14.68 10.05 3.03
C GLY A 122 14.53 11.52 2.65
N ASP A 123 13.83 12.32 3.48
CA ASP A 123 13.43 13.69 3.20
C ASP A 123 14.60 14.64 2.84
N MET A 124 15.82 14.41 3.36
CA MET A 124 16.98 15.24 3.02
C MET A 124 17.39 15.12 1.55
N ALA A 125 17.31 13.92 0.98
CA ALA A 125 17.64 13.66 -0.42
C ALA A 125 16.40 13.77 -1.35
N ASN A 126 15.20 13.78 -0.77
CA ASN A 126 13.93 13.73 -1.49
C ASN A 126 12.84 14.51 -0.74
N PRO A 127 12.94 15.85 -0.71
CA PRO A 127 11.99 16.70 0.02
C PRO A 127 10.57 16.62 -0.53
N GLU A 128 10.41 16.26 -1.80
CA GLU A 128 9.10 16.08 -2.45
C GLU A 128 8.45 14.74 -2.11
N ARG A 129 9.16 13.87 -1.38
CA ARG A 129 8.71 12.54 -1.01
C ARG A 129 8.27 11.66 -2.18
N ALA A 130 8.83 11.90 -3.36
CA ALA A 130 8.57 11.07 -4.53
C ALA A 130 8.97 9.61 -4.25
N SER A 131 8.17 8.68 -4.73
CA SER A 131 8.37 7.26 -4.50
C SER A 131 9.35 6.65 -5.50
N SER A 132 9.99 5.54 -5.11
CA SER A 132 10.71 4.67 -6.03
C SER A 132 9.78 4.19 -7.14
N SER A 133 10.33 4.05 -8.36
CA SER A 133 9.63 3.52 -9.51
C SER A 133 9.15 2.07 -9.34
N CYS A 134 9.82 1.28 -8.51
CA CYS A 134 9.60 -0.16 -8.45
C CYS A 134 9.66 -0.77 -7.05
N GLN A 135 10.31 -0.12 -6.08
CA GLN A 135 10.42 -0.70 -4.74
C GLN A 135 9.19 -0.42 -3.89
N PHE A 136 8.68 -1.46 -3.27
CA PHE A 136 7.51 -1.44 -2.39
C PHE A 136 7.76 -2.24 -1.11
N TYR A 137 6.90 -2.04 -0.11
CA TYR A 137 6.91 -2.86 1.09
C TYR A 137 5.49 -3.24 1.52
N LEU A 138 5.42 -4.37 2.21
CA LEU A 138 4.20 -4.86 2.88
C LEU A 138 4.38 -4.69 4.38
N VAL A 139 3.42 -4.06 5.02
CA VAL A 139 3.47 -3.78 6.46
C VAL A 139 3.09 -5.02 7.25
N GLN A 140 4.00 -5.52 8.09
CA GLN A 140 3.66 -6.45 9.16
C GLN A 140 3.21 -5.66 10.39
N GLY A 141 4.11 -4.85 10.95
CA GLY A 141 3.88 -4.04 12.13
C GLY A 141 3.73 -4.83 13.41
N LYS A 142 3.63 -4.09 14.51
CA LYS A 142 3.26 -4.60 15.85
C LYS A 142 1.94 -3.97 16.31
N CYS A 143 1.35 -4.53 17.35
CA CYS A 143 0.23 -3.89 18.06
C CYS A 143 0.73 -2.74 18.93
N PHE A 144 -0.13 -1.74 19.12
CA PHE A 144 0.17 -0.53 19.90
C PHE A 144 -0.81 -0.38 21.08
N THR A 145 -0.35 0.22 22.15
CA THR A 145 -1.21 0.70 23.24
C THR A 145 -1.77 2.08 22.90
N ASP A 146 -2.78 2.53 23.65
CA ASP A 146 -3.31 3.89 23.48
C ASP A 146 -2.22 4.94 23.76
N GLN A 147 -1.39 4.73 24.79
CA GLN A 147 -0.30 5.64 25.11
C GLN A 147 0.73 5.74 23.97
N GLU A 148 1.13 4.61 23.38
CA GLU A 148 2.05 4.62 22.22
C GLU A 148 1.44 5.35 21.03
N LEU A 149 0.13 5.20 20.79
CA LEU A 149 -0.57 5.94 19.72
C LEU A 149 -0.65 7.44 20.00
N ASP A 150 -0.85 7.86 21.25
CA ASP A 150 -0.80 9.28 21.63
C ASP A 150 0.58 9.88 21.37
N GLU A 151 1.66 9.15 21.64
CA GLU A 151 3.02 9.56 21.31
C GLU A 151 3.25 9.65 19.78
N VAL A 152 2.68 8.72 19.01
CA VAL A 152 2.72 8.78 17.55
C VAL A 152 1.96 9.99 17.03
N GLU A 153 0.75 10.26 17.52
CA GLU A 153 -0.04 11.44 17.16
C GLU A 153 0.74 12.74 17.43
N HIS A 154 1.41 12.83 18.58
CA HIS A 154 2.23 13.99 18.91
C HIS A 154 3.35 14.21 17.87
N ARG A 155 4.08 13.15 17.52
CA ARG A 155 5.15 13.22 16.50
C ARG A 155 4.62 13.53 15.11
N LEU A 156 3.50 12.93 14.70
CA LEU A 156 2.86 13.22 13.41
C LEU A 156 2.43 14.67 13.31
N ASN A 157 1.88 15.25 14.36
CA ASN A 157 1.48 16.65 14.36
C ASN A 157 2.67 17.62 14.18
N MET A 158 3.84 17.27 14.69
CA MET A 158 5.06 18.04 14.41
C MET A 158 5.50 17.94 12.93
N VAL A 159 5.32 16.76 12.31
CA VAL A 159 5.70 16.53 10.90
C VAL A 159 4.67 17.12 9.93
N LEU A 160 3.38 16.95 10.21
CA LEU A 160 2.29 17.41 9.34
C LEU A 160 2.12 18.92 9.35
N ARG A 161 2.55 19.60 10.42
CA ARG A 161 2.44 21.06 10.58
C ARG A 161 1.03 21.60 10.29
N SER A 162 0.00 20.80 10.58
CA SER A 162 -1.40 21.19 10.40
C SER A 162 -1.81 22.20 11.47
N THR A 163 -2.67 23.14 11.09
CA THR A 163 -3.29 24.08 12.05
C THR A 163 -4.27 23.40 13.01
N VAL A 164 -4.85 22.26 12.57
CA VAL A 164 -5.70 21.42 13.40
C VAL A 164 -4.92 20.17 13.73
N PRO A 165 -4.70 19.87 15.04
CA PRO A 165 -4.01 18.66 15.43
C PRO A 165 -4.73 17.41 14.93
N PHE A 166 -3.97 16.55 14.26
CA PHE A 166 -4.46 15.24 13.85
C PHE A 166 -4.66 14.33 15.06
N LYS A 167 -5.72 13.54 15.04
CA LYS A 167 -5.96 12.41 15.95
C LYS A 167 -6.47 11.22 15.17
N TYR A 168 -6.00 10.03 15.55
CA TYR A 168 -6.56 8.79 15.02
C TYR A 168 -8.02 8.65 15.43
N SER A 169 -8.87 8.25 14.49
CA SER A 169 -10.24 7.84 14.81
C SER A 169 -10.24 6.57 15.67
N GLU A 170 -11.33 6.32 16.38
CA GLU A 170 -11.51 5.09 17.17
C GLU A 170 -11.31 3.82 16.32
N ALA A 171 -11.72 3.85 15.05
CA ALA A 171 -11.53 2.73 14.13
C ALA A 171 -10.05 2.50 13.81
N GLN A 172 -9.26 3.55 13.56
CA GLN A 172 -7.83 3.45 13.31
C GLN A 172 -7.07 3.01 14.57
N ARG A 173 -7.41 3.56 15.75
CA ARG A 173 -6.82 3.13 17.03
C ARG A 173 -7.09 1.65 17.26
N ARG A 174 -8.34 1.20 17.07
CA ARG A 174 -8.71 -0.23 17.18
C ARG A 174 -7.90 -1.09 16.21
N GLN A 175 -7.73 -0.64 14.96
CA GLN A 175 -6.92 -1.34 13.96
C GLN A 175 -5.48 -1.53 14.43
N TYR A 176 -4.82 -0.46 14.90
CA TYR A 176 -3.44 -0.54 15.39
C TYR A 176 -3.29 -1.33 16.69
N LYS A 177 -4.29 -1.28 17.57
CA LYS A 177 -4.29 -2.02 18.84
C LYS A 177 -4.52 -3.52 18.65
N THR A 178 -5.37 -3.90 17.69
CA THR A 178 -5.81 -5.30 17.52
C THR A 178 -4.98 -6.04 16.49
N PHE A 179 -4.69 -5.40 15.36
CA PHE A 179 -4.03 -6.05 14.23
C PHE A 179 -2.61 -5.51 13.98
N GLY A 180 -2.32 -4.34 14.48
CA GLY A 180 -1.01 -3.72 14.33
C GLY A 180 -0.84 -2.89 13.07
N GLY A 181 0.40 -2.49 12.84
CA GLY A 181 0.82 -1.66 11.74
C GLY A 181 2.08 -0.87 12.04
N THR A 182 2.31 0.20 11.26
CA THR A 182 3.47 1.09 11.41
C THR A 182 3.06 2.56 11.41
N PRO A 183 2.29 3.01 12.42
CA PRO A 183 1.69 4.34 12.43
C PRO A 183 2.71 5.49 12.35
N HIS A 184 3.97 5.25 12.71
CA HIS A 184 5.03 6.25 12.58
C HIS A 184 5.39 6.61 11.12
N LEU A 185 4.92 5.85 10.13
CA LEU A 185 5.08 6.13 8.69
C LEU A 185 3.90 6.89 8.10
N ASP A 186 2.82 7.04 8.84
CA ASP A 186 1.59 7.69 8.35
C ASP A 186 1.83 9.14 7.92
N GLY A 187 1.19 9.53 6.83
CA GLY A 187 1.35 10.87 6.26
C GLY A 187 2.73 11.14 5.63
N GLN A 188 3.60 10.13 5.52
CA GLN A 188 4.97 10.31 5.02
C GLN A 188 5.31 9.44 3.80
N TYR A 189 4.54 8.39 3.55
CA TYR A 189 4.71 7.47 2.42
C TYR A 189 3.39 7.23 1.73
N THR A 190 3.42 6.90 0.43
CA THR A 190 2.23 6.55 -0.32
C THR A 190 1.83 5.11 -0.05
N VAL A 191 0.67 4.93 0.56
CA VAL A 191 -0.01 3.64 0.67
C VAL A 191 -0.94 3.50 -0.54
N PHE A 192 -0.72 2.47 -1.38
CA PHE A 192 -1.44 2.33 -2.64
C PHE A 192 -2.21 1.02 -2.80
N GLY A 193 -2.24 0.21 -1.72
CA GLY A 193 -2.98 -1.04 -1.68
C GLY A 193 -2.95 -1.70 -0.31
N GLU A 194 -3.50 -2.90 -0.26
CA GLU A 194 -3.50 -3.73 0.95
C GLU A 194 -3.56 -5.22 0.64
N ILE A 195 -3.07 -6.05 1.53
CA ILE A 195 -3.24 -7.51 1.51
C ILE A 195 -4.70 -7.85 1.79
N VAL A 196 -5.28 -8.73 0.98
CA VAL A 196 -6.62 -9.30 1.18
C VAL A 196 -6.58 -10.80 1.48
N GLU A 197 -5.53 -11.49 1.05
CA GLU A 197 -5.29 -12.92 1.35
C GLU A 197 -3.77 -13.15 1.51
N GLY A 198 -3.37 -14.08 2.38
CA GLY A 198 -1.97 -14.47 2.56
C GLY A 198 -1.27 -13.73 3.71
N PHE A 199 -1.97 -13.32 4.75
CA PHE A 199 -1.36 -12.75 5.96
C PHE A 199 -0.42 -13.73 6.67
N ASP A 200 -0.69 -15.03 6.61
CA ASP A 200 0.20 -16.06 7.11
C ASP A 200 1.52 -16.13 6.33
N VAL A 201 1.49 -15.84 5.02
CA VAL A 201 2.69 -15.76 4.18
C VAL A 201 3.49 -14.49 4.52
N LEU A 202 2.83 -13.35 4.76
CA LEU A 202 3.51 -12.16 5.27
C LEU A 202 4.25 -12.45 6.57
N ASP A 203 3.63 -13.18 7.50
CA ASP A 203 4.27 -13.55 8.78
C ASP A 203 5.44 -14.52 8.57
N LYS A 204 5.32 -15.49 7.67
CA LYS A 204 6.43 -16.40 7.32
C LYS A 204 7.62 -15.62 6.76
N ILE A 205 7.38 -14.66 5.84
CA ILE A 205 8.44 -13.81 5.28
C ILE A 205 9.07 -12.96 6.39
N SER A 206 8.25 -12.36 7.26
CA SER A 206 8.75 -11.50 8.35
C SER A 206 9.52 -12.26 9.44
N ALA A 207 9.36 -13.58 9.51
CA ALA A 207 10.00 -14.43 10.52
C ALA A 207 11.32 -15.05 10.04
N VAL A 208 11.74 -14.83 8.79
CA VAL A 208 13.01 -15.40 8.30
C VAL A 208 14.20 -14.78 9.03
N GLU A 209 15.26 -15.55 9.19
CA GLU A 209 16.50 -15.03 9.71
C GLU A 209 17.15 -14.04 8.75
N THR A 210 17.62 -12.93 9.28
CA THR A 210 18.28 -11.87 8.50
C THR A 210 19.75 -11.72 8.89
N SER A 211 20.54 -11.24 7.95
CA SER A 211 21.93 -10.82 8.14
C SER A 211 22.00 -9.35 8.57
N LYS A 212 23.21 -8.86 8.82
CA LYS A 212 23.44 -7.42 9.04
C LYS A 212 22.98 -6.63 7.81
N GLY A 213 22.07 -5.67 8.01
CA GLY A 213 21.42 -4.90 6.94
C GLY A 213 20.04 -5.43 6.54
N ASP A 214 19.47 -6.29 7.38
CA ASP A 214 18.08 -6.78 7.27
C ASP A 214 17.79 -7.67 6.04
N ARG A 215 18.82 -8.10 5.31
CA ARG A 215 18.65 -9.04 4.20
C ARG A 215 18.40 -10.46 4.74
N PRO A 216 17.40 -11.20 4.25
CA PRO A 216 17.22 -12.61 4.57
C PRO A 216 18.49 -13.42 4.29
N LYS A 217 18.87 -14.33 5.22
CA LYS A 217 20.02 -15.23 5.04
C LYS A 217 19.76 -16.25 3.92
N GLU A 218 18.51 -16.70 3.82
CA GLU A 218 18.00 -17.49 2.69
C GLU A 218 17.08 -16.62 1.86
N ASP A 219 17.33 -16.55 0.56
CA ASP A 219 16.61 -15.65 -0.34
C ASP A 219 15.13 -15.98 -0.40
N VAL A 220 14.29 -15.02 -0.05
CA VAL A 220 12.85 -15.07 -0.27
C VAL A 220 12.54 -14.37 -1.59
N LYS A 221 12.06 -15.16 -2.57
CA LYS A 221 11.90 -14.71 -3.94
C LYS A 221 10.42 -14.54 -4.32
N ILE A 222 10.13 -13.52 -5.11
CA ILE A 222 8.89 -13.40 -5.86
C ILE A 222 9.03 -14.27 -7.11
N ILE A 223 8.27 -15.37 -7.19
CA ILE A 223 8.28 -16.29 -8.33
C ILE A 223 7.56 -15.64 -9.51
N SER A 224 6.38 -15.08 -9.25
CA SER A 224 5.61 -14.35 -10.27
C SER A 224 4.59 -13.41 -9.65
N MET A 225 4.24 -12.37 -10.40
CA MET A 225 3.07 -11.55 -10.10
C MET A 225 2.09 -11.54 -11.28
N LYS A 226 0.79 -11.59 -10.99
CA LYS A 226 -0.26 -11.57 -12.03
C LYS A 226 -1.45 -10.73 -11.60
N VAL A 227 -1.96 -9.91 -12.52
CA VAL A 227 -3.25 -9.24 -12.34
C VAL A 227 -4.34 -10.30 -12.34
N VAL A 228 -5.18 -10.29 -11.31
CA VAL A 228 -6.31 -11.23 -11.20
C VAL A 228 -7.63 -10.48 -11.29
N LYS A 229 -8.58 -11.07 -12.00
CA LYS A 229 -9.96 -10.57 -12.08
C LYS A 229 -10.72 -11.11 -10.86
N ARG A 230 -11.51 -10.22 -10.25
CA ARG A 230 -12.48 -10.65 -9.23
C ARG A 230 -13.63 -11.35 -9.90
#